data_7eedc4e3413fbad83554c42fa102c8b7
#
_entry.id   7eedc4e3413fbad83554c42fa102c8b7
#
_cell.length_a   1.000
_cell.length_b   1.000
_cell.length_c   1.000
_cell.angle_alpha   90.00
_cell.angle_beta   90.00
_cell.angle_gamma   90.00
#
_symmetry.space_group_name_H-M   'P 1'
#
loop_
_entity.id
_entity.type
_entity.pdbx_description
1 polymer ?
#
loop_
_entity_poly.entity_id
_entity_poly.type
_entity_poly.pdbx_seq_one_letter_code
_entity_poly.pdbx_strand_id
1 'polypeptide(L)'
;MATLLARIFKYGIQSFRRNALVSVATVIILVLTLMVFQGLIIFNAVTKTAVASLNEKIDVSVYFKPSVAEDEILKIQKALESLKEIKQVEYISRDEALKRFQELHKDDPAIAEAIKISEDNPLLASLNIKAHDPNDYGVIIGYFENPTLKVFIERVPDARNRSVIDRLNRIVAIGERFGFGLTIFLALTAIIVTFNTIRLAIYSNREEIGIMRLVGASNFFINGPYFVEAIIFSILAAIISLVIAAPFVSFASPYVQTFIPEMN
;
A
#
# COMPACT_ATOMS: atom_id res chain seq x y z
N MET A 1 42.54 21.81 -9.50
CA MET A 1 41.32 21.21 -8.95
C MET A 1 40.92 19.94 -9.69
N ALA A 2 40.78 19.93 -11.00
CA ALA A 2 40.38 18.73 -11.77
C ALA A 2 41.32 17.51 -11.58
N THR A 3 42.63 17.71 -11.57
CA THR A 3 43.61 16.65 -11.35
C THR A 3 43.54 16.01 -9.94
N LEU A 4 43.17 16.82 -8.94
CA LEU A 4 42.98 16.37 -7.56
C LEU A 4 41.74 15.48 -7.43
N LEU A 5 40.61 15.90 -8.00
CA LEU A 5 39.40 15.08 -8.03
C LEU A 5 39.59 13.77 -8.81
N ALA A 6 40.25 13.82 -9.96
CA ALA A 6 40.56 12.61 -10.73
C ALA A 6 41.43 11.60 -9.94
N ARG A 7 42.40 12.09 -9.17
CA ARG A 7 43.22 11.24 -8.29
C ARG A 7 42.37 10.64 -7.14
N ILE A 8 41.56 11.44 -6.46
CA ILE A 8 40.65 10.97 -5.39
C ILE A 8 39.75 9.85 -5.92
N PHE A 9 39.18 10.04 -7.13
CA PHE A 9 38.31 9.05 -7.75
C PHE A 9 39.06 7.77 -8.11
N LYS A 10 40.27 7.89 -8.69
CA LYS A 10 41.12 6.74 -9.02
C LYS A 10 41.49 5.93 -7.77
N TYR A 11 41.89 6.61 -6.68
CA TYR A 11 42.21 5.95 -5.43
C TYR A 11 40.98 5.29 -4.78
N GLY A 12 39.79 5.89 -4.87
CA GLY A 12 38.56 5.27 -4.39
C GLY A 12 38.23 3.95 -5.10
N ILE A 13 38.35 3.91 -6.43
CA ILE A 13 38.17 2.67 -7.22
C ILE A 13 39.23 1.63 -6.86
N GLN A 14 40.48 2.06 -6.68
CA GLN A 14 41.56 1.16 -6.31
C GLN A 14 41.40 0.56 -4.91
N SER A 15 40.90 1.35 -3.93
CA SER A 15 40.55 0.89 -2.59
C SER A 15 39.41 -0.15 -2.64
N PHE A 16 38.37 0.10 -3.40
CA PHE A 16 37.27 -0.85 -3.66
C PHE A 16 37.77 -2.21 -4.17
N ARG A 17 38.66 -2.22 -5.16
CA ARG A 17 39.21 -3.46 -5.73
C ARG A 17 40.16 -4.17 -4.76
N ARG A 18 40.96 -3.45 -3.97
CA ARG A 18 41.91 -4.02 -3.04
C ARG A 18 41.24 -4.73 -1.87
N ASN A 19 40.09 -4.20 -1.42
CA ASN A 19 39.27 -4.76 -0.34
C ASN A 19 37.98 -5.41 -0.89
N ALA A 20 38.03 -6.04 -2.06
CA ALA A 20 36.88 -6.51 -2.81
C ALA A 20 35.88 -7.34 -1.98
N LEU A 21 36.35 -8.25 -1.10
CA LEU A 21 35.46 -9.12 -0.34
C LEU A 21 34.62 -8.33 0.66
N VAL A 22 35.23 -7.38 1.38
CA VAL A 22 34.47 -6.53 2.35
C VAL A 22 33.58 -5.53 1.62
N SER A 23 34.08 -5.00 0.49
CA SER A 23 33.29 -4.09 -0.37
C SER A 23 32.05 -4.77 -0.93
N VAL A 24 32.15 -6.01 -1.43
CA VAL A 24 31.02 -6.81 -1.92
C VAL A 24 30.03 -7.09 -0.80
N ALA A 25 30.50 -7.49 0.39
CA ALA A 25 29.63 -7.71 1.54
C ALA A 25 28.84 -6.45 1.90
N THR A 26 29.49 -5.27 1.88
CA THR A 26 28.83 -3.97 2.11
C THR A 26 27.76 -3.69 1.06
N VAL A 27 28.09 -3.89 -0.23
CA VAL A 27 27.12 -3.70 -1.33
C VAL A 27 25.92 -4.64 -1.18
N ILE A 28 26.12 -5.91 -0.82
CA ILE A 28 25.03 -6.86 -0.60
C ILE A 28 24.09 -6.38 0.50
N ILE A 29 24.62 -5.91 1.64
CA ILE A 29 23.79 -5.40 2.74
C ILE A 29 23.00 -4.16 2.31
N LEU A 30 23.61 -3.24 1.54
CA LEU A 30 22.95 -2.09 0.98
C LEU A 30 21.85 -2.50 -0.01
N VAL A 31 22.11 -3.48 -0.89
CA VAL A 31 21.11 -4.03 -1.82
C VAL A 31 19.93 -4.61 -1.07
N LEU A 32 20.16 -5.43 -0.04
CA LEU A 32 19.11 -6.01 0.79
C LEU A 32 18.26 -4.91 1.47
N THR A 33 18.92 -3.90 2.02
CA THR A 33 18.23 -2.75 2.65
C THR A 33 17.33 -2.03 1.65
N LEU A 34 17.84 -1.75 0.44
CA LEU A 34 17.09 -1.09 -0.61
C LEU A 34 15.95 -1.97 -1.15
N MET A 35 16.14 -3.28 -1.27
CA MET A 35 15.10 -4.21 -1.69
C MET A 35 13.95 -4.28 -0.69
N VAL A 36 14.23 -4.32 0.61
CA VAL A 36 13.19 -4.28 1.66
C VAL A 36 12.42 -2.96 1.60
N PHE A 37 13.12 -1.85 1.44
CA PHE A 37 12.48 -0.53 1.30
C PHE A 37 11.60 -0.42 0.06
N GLN A 38 12.07 -0.88 -1.10
CA GLN A 38 11.29 -0.93 -2.34
C GLN A 38 10.09 -1.87 -2.20
N GLY A 39 10.29 -3.04 -1.60
CA GLY A 39 9.22 -3.99 -1.31
C GLY A 39 8.12 -3.39 -0.44
N LEU A 40 8.48 -2.58 0.57
CA LEU A 40 7.52 -1.88 1.42
C LEU A 40 6.71 -0.84 0.63
N ILE A 41 7.36 -0.09 -0.27
CA ILE A 41 6.66 0.89 -1.13
C ILE A 41 5.66 0.17 -2.05
N ILE A 42 6.08 -0.92 -2.70
CA ILE A 42 5.23 -1.71 -3.61
C ILE A 42 4.07 -2.33 -2.82
N PHE A 43 4.35 -2.94 -1.67
CA PHE A 43 3.33 -3.50 -0.78
C PHE A 43 2.26 -2.48 -0.40
N ASN A 44 2.69 -1.27 0.00
CA ASN A 44 1.78 -0.19 0.36
C ASN A 44 0.91 0.26 -0.83
N ALA A 45 1.52 0.44 -2.02
CA ALA A 45 0.81 0.82 -3.23
C ALA A 45 -0.24 -0.24 -3.62
N VAL A 46 0.15 -1.51 -3.71
CA VAL A 46 -0.74 -2.63 -4.06
C VAL A 46 -1.88 -2.76 -3.06
N THR A 47 -1.57 -2.67 -1.77
CA THR A 47 -2.60 -2.84 -0.74
C THR A 47 -3.60 -1.70 -0.71
N LYS A 48 -3.14 -0.45 -0.87
CA LYS A 48 -4.06 0.70 -0.99
C LYS A 48 -4.99 0.55 -2.17
N THR A 49 -4.49 0.13 -3.31
CA THR A 49 -5.32 -0.07 -4.51
C THR A 49 -6.29 -1.25 -4.32
N ALA A 50 -5.84 -2.37 -3.74
CA ALA A 50 -6.71 -3.51 -3.45
C ALA A 50 -7.84 -3.15 -2.47
N VAL A 51 -7.53 -2.41 -1.41
CA VAL A 51 -8.55 -1.91 -0.47
C VAL A 51 -9.50 -0.94 -1.16
N ALA A 52 -9.01 -0.04 -2.00
CA ALA A 52 -9.86 0.89 -2.77
C ALA A 52 -10.82 0.14 -3.70
N SER A 53 -10.34 -0.85 -4.46
CA SER A 53 -11.18 -1.67 -5.36
C SER A 53 -12.20 -2.53 -4.62
N LEU A 54 -11.86 -3.04 -3.44
CA LEU A 54 -12.81 -3.73 -2.58
C LEU A 54 -13.89 -2.77 -2.07
N ASN A 55 -13.50 -1.55 -1.70
CA ASN A 55 -14.41 -0.53 -1.22
C ASN A 55 -15.42 -0.07 -2.28
N GLU A 56 -15.01 -0.03 -3.56
CA GLU A 56 -15.94 0.29 -4.65
C GLU A 56 -17.05 -0.75 -4.84
N LYS A 57 -16.78 -2.00 -4.41
CA LYS A 57 -17.73 -3.12 -4.47
C LYS A 57 -18.54 -3.31 -3.20
N ILE A 58 -18.21 -2.57 -2.14
CA ILE A 58 -18.93 -2.67 -0.86
C ILE A 58 -19.86 -1.48 -0.72
N ASP A 59 -21.15 -1.76 -0.89
CA ASP A 59 -22.22 -0.83 -0.59
C ASP A 59 -22.87 -1.24 0.72
N VAL A 60 -23.26 -0.26 1.53
CA VAL A 60 -24.15 -0.50 2.66
C VAL A 60 -25.59 -0.33 2.15
N SER A 61 -26.28 -1.45 1.98
CA SER A 61 -27.68 -1.44 1.57
C SER A 61 -28.59 -1.38 2.79
N VAL A 62 -29.23 -0.27 3.05
CA VAL A 62 -30.22 -0.13 4.13
C VAL A 62 -31.60 -0.45 3.58
N TYR A 63 -32.29 -1.42 4.16
CA TYR A 63 -33.60 -1.90 3.72
C TYR A 63 -34.70 -1.25 4.54
N PHE A 64 -35.73 -0.73 3.85
CA PHE A 64 -36.85 -0.06 4.45
C PHE A 64 -38.05 -0.99 4.59
N LYS A 65 -38.90 -0.72 5.59
CA LYS A 65 -40.16 -1.46 5.77
C LYS A 65 -41.09 -1.24 4.61
N PRO A 66 -41.90 -2.23 4.23
CA PRO A 66 -42.86 -2.11 3.12
C PRO A 66 -43.90 -0.98 3.29
N SER A 67 -44.15 -0.56 4.53
CA SER A 67 -45.06 0.50 4.91
C SER A 67 -44.55 1.92 4.70
N VAL A 68 -43.26 2.09 4.39
CA VAL A 68 -42.65 3.42 4.22
C VAL A 68 -42.90 3.93 2.82
N ALA A 69 -43.44 5.14 2.74
CA ALA A 69 -43.68 5.80 1.45
C ALA A 69 -42.34 6.16 0.76
N GLU A 70 -42.33 6.06 -0.56
CA GLU A 70 -41.16 6.37 -1.39
C GLU A 70 -40.62 7.77 -1.14
N ASP A 71 -41.52 8.77 -1.00
CA ASP A 71 -41.15 10.15 -0.71
C ASP A 71 -40.33 10.32 0.57
N GLU A 72 -40.63 9.50 1.59
CA GLU A 72 -39.87 9.52 2.84
C GLU A 72 -38.46 8.93 2.66
N ILE A 73 -38.30 7.87 1.86
CA ILE A 73 -37.01 7.28 1.52
C ILE A 73 -36.16 8.29 0.74
N LEU A 74 -36.77 8.99 -0.23
CA LEU A 74 -36.08 10.01 -1.03
C LEU A 74 -35.65 11.24 -0.19
N LYS A 75 -36.38 11.60 0.86
CA LYS A 75 -35.96 12.63 1.80
C LYS A 75 -34.73 12.18 2.60
N ILE A 76 -34.72 10.93 3.05
CA ILE A 76 -33.58 10.34 3.74
C ILE A 76 -32.37 10.29 2.81
N GLN A 77 -32.55 9.90 1.53
CA GLN A 77 -31.50 9.91 0.53
C GLN A 77 -30.84 11.29 0.43
N LYS A 78 -31.64 12.35 0.22
CA LYS A 78 -31.14 13.73 0.11
C LYS A 78 -30.40 14.20 1.37
N ALA A 79 -30.88 13.81 2.55
CA ALA A 79 -30.22 14.14 3.79
C ALA A 79 -28.85 13.44 3.91
N LEU A 80 -28.75 12.19 3.47
CA LEU A 80 -27.51 11.43 3.44
C LEU A 80 -26.52 11.99 2.43
N GLU A 81 -26.93 12.38 1.24
CA GLU A 81 -26.08 12.97 0.20
C GLU A 81 -25.43 14.28 0.65
N SER A 82 -25.96 14.95 1.67
CA SER A 82 -25.36 16.14 2.26
C SER A 82 -24.21 15.87 3.25
N LEU A 83 -23.98 14.61 3.65
CA LEU A 83 -22.92 14.23 4.57
C LEU A 83 -21.59 14.09 3.84
N LYS A 84 -20.51 14.60 4.46
CA LYS A 84 -19.17 14.58 3.87
C LYS A 84 -18.56 13.18 3.73
N GLU A 85 -19.02 12.26 4.55
CA GLU A 85 -18.59 10.87 4.59
C GLU A 85 -19.13 10.05 3.43
N ILE A 86 -20.18 10.53 2.76
CA ILE A 86 -20.92 9.80 1.72
C ILE A 86 -20.48 10.26 0.34
N LYS A 87 -20.07 9.29 -0.49
CA LYS A 87 -19.68 9.49 -1.89
C LYS A 87 -20.92 9.49 -2.81
N GLN A 88 -21.83 8.55 -2.56
CA GLN A 88 -23.01 8.34 -3.41
C GLN A 88 -24.08 7.60 -2.61
N VAL A 89 -25.35 7.93 -2.87
CA VAL A 89 -26.52 7.18 -2.40
C VAL A 89 -27.38 6.82 -3.60
N GLU A 90 -27.64 5.54 -3.79
CA GLU A 90 -28.50 5.03 -4.85
C GLU A 90 -29.79 4.48 -4.23
N TYR A 91 -30.94 4.98 -4.67
CA TYR A 91 -32.23 4.42 -4.31
C TYR A 91 -32.60 3.27 -5.24
N ILE A 92 -32.95 2.12 -4.67
CA ILE A 92 -33.43 0.95 -5.39
C ILE A 92 -34.87 0.68 -4.94
N SER A 93 -35.80 0.86 -5.87
CA SER A 93 -37.19 0.53 -5.60
C SER A 93 -37.42 -0.99 -5.48
N ARG A 94 -38.55 -1.41 -4.91
CA ARG A 94 -38.92 -2.83 -4.81
C ARG A 94 -38.94 -3.52 -6.18
N ASP A 95 -39.43 -2.86 -7.20
CA ASP A 95 -39.53 -3.41 -8.55
C ASP A 95 -38.15 -3.52 -9.22
N GLU A 96 -37.31 -2.54 -9.00
CA GLU A 96 -35.94 -2.57 -9.49
C GLU A 96 -35.11 -3.65 -8.78
N ALA A 97 -35.28 -3.81 -7.47
CA ALA A 97 -34.66 -4.87 -6.70
C ALA A 97 -35.03 -6.25 -7.25
N LEU A 98 -36.32 -6.44 -7.61
CA LEU A 98 -36.79 -7.69 -8.20
C LEU A 98 -36.16 -7.95 -9.56
N LYS A 99 -36.10 -6.94 -10.44
CA LYS A 99 -35.41 -7.07 -11.74
C LYS A 99 -33.96 -7.44 -11.61
N ARG A 100 -33.22 -6.73 -10.76
CA ARG A 100 -31.79 -7.02 -10.49
C ARG A 100 -31.60 -8.44 -9.92
N PHE A 101 -32.48 -8.86 -9.02
CA PHE A 101 -32.43 -10.21 -8.46
C PHE A 101 -32.70 -11.30 -9.50
N GLN A 102 -33.67 -11.09 -10.40
CA GLN A 102 -33.98 -11.99 -11.52
C GLN A 102 -32.79 -12.08 -12.51
N GLU A 103 -32.16 -10.95 -12.83
CA GLU A 103 -30.99 -10.91 -13.72
C GLU A 103 -29.80 -11.66 -13.12
N LEU A 104 -29.54 -11.49 -11.82
CA LEU A 104 -28.45 -12.18 -11.11
C LEU A 104 -28.63 -13.70 -11.02
N HIS A 105 -29.89 -14.16 -10.98
CA HIS A 105 -30.25 -15.57 -10.79
C HIS A 105 -30.94 -16.18 -12.00
N LYS A 106 -30.79 -15.58 -13.20
CA LYS A 106 -31.44 -16.04 -14.43
C LYS A 106 -31.11 -17.49 -14.80
N ASP A 107 -29.94 -17.97 -14.37
CA ASP A 107 -29.43 -19.31 -14.65
C ASP A 107 -29.84 -20.34 -13.56
N ASP A 108 -30.59 -19.93 -12.53
CA ASP A 108 -31.12 -20.79 -11.46
C ASP A 108 -32.65 -21.00 -11.61
N PRO A 109 -33.08 -22.18 -12.14
CA PRO A 109 -34.49 -22.46 -12.38
C PRO A 109 -35.34 -22.45 -11.09
N ALA A 110 -34.76 -22.86 -9.95
CA ALA A 110 -35.50 -22.94 -8.69
C ALA A 110 -35.88 -21.55 -8.16
N ILE A 111 -34.98 -20.59 -8.31
CA ILE A 111 -35.22 -19.20 -7.93
C ILE A 111 -36.26 -18.53 -8.87
N ALA A 112 -36.11 -18.80 -10.17
CA ALA A 112 -37.05 -18.29 -11.17
C ALA A 112 -38.51 -18.77 -10.92
N GLU A 113 -38.65 -20.02 -10.48
CA GLU A 113 -39.95 -20.62 -10.16
C GLU A 113 -40.52 -20.07 -8.83
N ALA A 114 -39.68 -19.93 -7.82
CA ALA A 114 -40.07 -19.36 -6.52
C ALA A 114 -40.61 -17.92 -6.64
N ILE A 115 -39.98 -17.11 -7.48
CA ILE A 115 -40.48 -15.72 -7.75
C ILE A 115 -41.83 -15.70 -8.46
N LYS A 116 -42.06 -16.64 -9.38
CA LYS A 116 -43.36 -16.74 -10.11
C LYS A 116 -44.52 -17.17 -9.23
N ILE A 117 -44.23 -17.95 -8.17
CA ILE A 117 -45.22 -18.46 -7.23
C ILE A 117 -45.62 -17.38 -6.18
N SER A 118 -44.74 -16.41 -5.97
CA SER A 118 -44.99 -15.32 -5.02
C SER A 118 -45.99 -14.33 -5.60
N GLU A 119 -47.17 -14.20 -4.98
CA GLU A 119 -48.23 -13.26 -5.40
C GLU A 119 -47.83 -11.80 -5.20
N ASP A 120 -46.90 -11.48 -4.32
CA ASP A 120 -46.35 -10.13 -4.06
C ASP A 120 -44.86 -10.13 -4.12
N ASN A 121 -44.27 -8.98 -4.44
CA ASN A 121 -42.83 -8.79 -4.46
C ASN A 121 -42.24 -8.90 -3.03
N PRO A 122 -41.45 -9.95 -2.74
CA PRO A 122 -40.87 -10.16 -1.40
C PRO A 122 -39.70 -9.24 -1.09
N LEU A 123 -39.18 -8.51 -2.09
CA LEU A 123 -38.01 -7.66 -1.90
C LEU A 123 -38.39 -6.30 -1.37
N LEU A 124 -37.48 -5.73 -0.59
CA LEU A 124 -37.63 -4.43 0.05
C LEU A 124 -36.96 -3.33 -0.78
N ALA A 125 -37.49 -2.12 -0.68
CA ALA A 125 -36.78 -0.95 -1.15
C ALA A 125 -35.54 -0.72 -0.32
N SER A 126 -34.47 -0.25 -0.95
CA SER A 126 -33.20 -0.02 -0.26
C SER A 126 -32.50 1.25 -0.72
N LEU A 127 -31.66 1.81 0.16
CA LEU A 127 -30.65 2.80 -0.18
C LEU A 127 -29.28 2.13 -0.15
N ASN A 128 -28.60 2.11 -1.29
CA ASN A 128 -27.22 1.67 -1.39
C ASN A 128 -26.31 2.86 -1.20
N ILE A 129 -25.49 2.81 -0.17
CA ILE A 129 -24.68 3.93 0.27
C ILE A 129 -23.21 3.58 0.09
N LYS A 130 -22.51 4.41 -0.67
CA LYS A 130 -21.05 4.36 -0.83
C LYS A 130 -20.39 5.44 0.02
N ALA A 131 -19.44 5.05 0.87
CA ALA A 131 -18.62 5.99 1.61
C ALA A 131 -17.42 6.47 0.80
N HIS A 132 -16.86 7.63 1.13
CA HIS A 132 -15.57 8.08 0.62
C HIS A 132 -14.40 7.27 1.20
N ASP A 133 -14.50 6.94 2.50
CA ASP A 133 -13.51 6.13 3.21
C ASP A 133 -14.22 4.93 3.89
N PRO A 134 -13.65 3.70 3.83
CA PRO A 134 -14.21 2.54 4.52
C PRO A 134 -14.40 2.72 6.03
N ASN A 135 -13.57 3.54 6.63
CA ASN A 135 -13.67 3.83 8.06
C ASN A 135 -14.96 4.60 8.42
N ASP A 136 -15.53 5.31 7.44
CA ASP A 136 -16.75 6.11 7.61
C ASP A 136 -18.02 5.26 7.66
N TYR A 137 -17.99 4.00 7.19
CA TYR A 137 -19.16 3.11 7.27
C TYR A 137 -19.69 2.95 8.70
N GLY A 138 -18.81 3.04 9.71
CA GLY A 138 -19.23 3.01 11.10
C GLY A 138 -20.07 4.21 11.51
N VAL A 139 -19.70 5.38 11.02
CA VAL A 139 -20.43 6.63 11.26
C VAL A 139 -21.78 6.58 10.52
N ILE A 140 -21.77 6.10 9.27
CA ILE A 140 -22.97 5.96 8.45
C ILE A 140 -23.97 4.98 9.08
N ILE A 141 -23.52 3.82 9.55
CA ILE A 141 -24.39 2.86 10.24
C ILE A 141 -24.94 3.47 11.55
N GLY A 142 -24.10 4.18 12.32
CA GLY A 142 -24.54 4.88 13.53
C GLY A 142 -25.62 5.93 13.28
N TYR A 143 -25.64 6.54 12.09
CA TYR A 143 -26.70 7.46 11.70
C TYR A 143 -28.08 6.77 11.62
N PHE A 144 -28.12 5.52 11.15
CA PHE A 144 -29.34 4.71 11.06
C PHE A 144 -29.77 4.08 12.38
N GLU A 145 -28.92 4.09 13.40
CA GLU A 145 -29.29 3.68 14.77
C GLU A 145 -30.08 4.76 15.51
N ASN A 146 -30.19 5.97 14.94
CA ASN A 146 -31.00 7.05 15.50
C ASN A 146 -32.48 6.58 15.62
N PRO A 147 -33.13 6.74 16.79
CA PRO A 147 -34.49 6.31 17.02
C PRO A 147 -35.50 6.81 15.97
N THR A 148 -35.28 8.02 15.42
CA THR A 148 -36.16 8.64 14.41
C THR A 148 -36.12 7.88 13.08
N LEU A 149 -34.96 7.37 12.66
CA LEU A 149 -34.79 6.65 11.39
C LEU A 149 -35.06 5.15 11.56
N LYS A 150 -34.76 4.59 12.73
CA LYS A 150 -34.94 3.17 13.04
C LYS A 150 -36.38 2.69 12.86
N VAL A 151 -37.37 3.59 13.00
CA VAL A 151 -38.80 3.27 12.79
C VAL A 151 -39.07 2.87 11.33
N PHE A 152 -38.37 3.46 10.37
CA PHE A 152 -38.53 3.23 8.94
C PHE A 152 -37.74 2.04 8.41
N ILE A 153 -36.72 1.59 9.16
CA ILE A 153 -35.77 0.58 8.75
C ILE A 153 -36.22 -0.81 9.17
N GLU A 154 -36.23 -1.74 8.25
CA GLU A 154 -36.44 -3.17 8.50
C GLU A 154 -35.11 -3.85 8.86
N ARG A 155 -34.07 -3.58 8.08
CA ARG A 155 -32.78 -4.21 8.23
C ARG A 155 -31.64 -3.27 7.80
N VAL A 156 -30.65 -3.14 8.68
CA VAL A 156 -29.32 -2.63 8.33
C VAL A 156 -28.40 -3.84 8.14
N PRO A 157 -27.61 -3.90 7.07
CA PRO A 157 -26.73 -5.04 6.85
C PRO A 157 -25.82 -5.26 8.03
N ASP A 158 -25.71 -6.53 8.41
CA ASP A 158 -24.80 -6.96 9.48
C ASP A 158 -23.35 -6.53 9.17
N ALA A 159 -22.65 -6.17 10.22
CA ALA A 159 -21.23 -5.81 10.25
C ALA A 159 -20.26 -6.90 9.72
N ARG A 160 -20.74 -7.97 9.06
CA ARG A 160 -19.91 -9.05 8.53
C ARG A 160 -18.88 -8.54 7.52
N ASN A 161 -19.30 -7.66 6.60
CA ASN A 161 -18.38 -7.08 5.64
C ASN A 161 -17.38 -6.15 6.31
N ARG A 162 -17.78 -5.47 7.40
CA ARG A 162 -16.92 -4.63 8.22
C ARG A 162 -15.79 -5.43 8.87
N SER A 163 -16.08 -6.63 9.38
CA SER A 163 -15.06 -7.47 10.01
C SER A 163 -13.95 -7.92 9.04
N VAL A 164 -14.27 -8.08 7.76
CA VAL A 164 -13.30 -8.43 6.72
C VAL A 164 -12.42 -7.21 6.40
N ILE A 165 -13.01 -6.03 6.22
CA ILE A 165 -12.28 -4.78 5.96
C ILE A 165 -11.38 -4.44 7.14
N ASP A 166 -11.89 -4.51 8.37
CA ASP A 166 -11.12 -4.24 9.58
C ASP A 166 -9.94 -5.22 9.73
N ARG A 167 -10.11 -6.49 9.35
CA ARG A 167 -9.02 -7.46 9.32
C ARG A 167 -7.99 -7.13 8.28
N LEU A 168 -8.40 -6.78 7.06
CA LEU A 168 -7.51 -6.37 5.99
C LEU A 168 -6.72 -5.11 6.39
N ASN A 169 -7.39 -4.07 6.85
CA ASN A 169 -6.74 -2.84 7.33
C ASN A 169 -5.74 -3.12 8.45
N ARG A 170 -6.06 -4.05 9.36
CA ARG A 170 -5.17 -4.46 10.44
C ARG A 170 -3.93 -5.19 9.93
N ILE A 171 -4.10 -6.11 8.96
CA ILE A 171 -2.99 -6.83 8.31
C ILE A 171 -2.07 -5.84 7.60
N VAL A 172 -2.64 -4.88 6.88
CA VAL A 172 -1.89 -3.82 6.21
C VAL A 172 -1.10 -2.99 7.21
N ALA A 173 -1.76 -2.49 8.26
CA ALA A 173 -1.11 -1.67 9.28
C ALA A 173 0.02 -2.43 10.02
N ILE A 174 -0.15 -3.73 10.27
CA ILE A 174 0.91 -4.58 10.84
C ILE A 174 2.07 -4.72 9.85
N GLY A 175 1.77 -4.99 8.58
CA GLY A 175 2.76 -5.11 7.50
C GLY A 175 3.58 -3.83 7.33
N GLU A 176 2.92 -2.66 7.32
CA GLU A 176 3.59 -1.35 7.22
C GLU A 176 4.50 -1.09 8.44
N ARG A 177 4.00 -1.31 9.65
CA ARG A 177 4.78 -1.08 10.88
C ARG A 177 5.98 -2.01 10.97
N PHE A 178 5.78 -3.30 10.67
CA PHE A 178 6.87 -4.28 10.67
C PHE A 178 7.89 -3.99 9.57
N GLY A 179 7.43 -3.71 8.34
CA GLY A 179 8.29 -3.37 7.21
C GLY A 179 9.10 -2.10 7.46
N PHE A 180 8.48 -1.06 8.05
CA PHE A 180 9.18 0.17 8.43
C PHE A 180 10.24 -0.08 9.51
N GLY A 181 9.90 -0.84 10.56
CA GLY A 181 10.86 -1.23 11.60
C GLY A 181 12.04 -2.02 11.05
N LEU A 182 11.77 -2.98 10.16
CA LEU A 182 12.80 -3.75 9.49
C LEU A 182 13.69 -2.88 8.59
N THR A 183 13.11 -1.94 7.87
CA THR A 183 13.85 -0.99 7.03
C THR A 183 14.81 -0.15 7.86
N ILE A 184 14.36 0.39 9.00
CA ILE A 184 15.23 1.16 9.92
C ILE A 184 16.35 0.27 10.45
N PHE A 185 16.06 -0.95 10.88
CA PHE A 185 17.06 -1.88 11.39
C PHE A 185 18.13 -2.19 10.35
N LEU A 186 17.72 -2.49 9.12
CA LEU A 186 18.65 -2.76 8.02
C LEU A 186 19.45 -1.51 7.61
N ALA A 187 18.83 -0.33 7.62
CA ALA A 187 19.53 0.93 7.34
C ALA A 187 20.62 1.21 8.38
N LEU A 188 20.33 1.03 9.67
CA LEU A 188 21.32 1.16 10.73
C LEU A 188 22.44 0.13 10.58
N THR A 189 22.10 -1.11 10.26
CA THR A 189 23.11 -2.16 9.99
C THR A 189 23.98 -1.79 8.81
N ALA A 190 23.39 -1.27 7.70
CA ALA A 190 24.14 -0.82 6.53
C ALA A 190 25.11 0.32 6.86
N ILE A 191 24.69 1.29 7.68
CA ILE A 191 25.54 2.38 8.15
C ILE A 191 26.72 1.85 8.96
N ILE A 192 26.47 0.95 9.92
CA ILE A 192 27.51 0.37 10.78
C ILE A 192 28.51 -0.43 9.93
N VAL A 193 28.02 -1.26 9.00
CA VAL A 193 28.89 -2.06 8.13
C VAL A 193 29.71 -1.18 7.20
N THR A 194 29.10 -0.17 6.58
CA THR A 194 29.81 0.78 5.72
C THR A 194 30.88 1.53 6.50
N PHE A 195 30.56 2.00 7.70
CA PHE A 195 31.50 2.66 8.58
C PHE A 195 32.70 1.74 8.94
N ASN A 196 32.42 0.49 9.31
CA ASN A 196 33.46 -0.48 9.60
C ASN A 196 34.34 -0.80 8.39
N THR A 197 33.74 -0.92 7.20
CA THR A 197 34.48 -1.15 5.95
C THR A 197 35.43 0.00 5.65
N ILE A 198 34.96 1.24 5.76
CA ILE A 198 35.80 2.43 5.58
C ILE A 198 36.89 2.50 6.62
N ARG A 199 36.60 2.20 7.88
CA ARG A 199 37.59 2.18 8.97
C ARG A 199 38.67 1.13 8.71
N LEU A 200 38.29 -0.06 8.25
CA LEU A 200 39.25 -1.10 7.87
C LEU A 200 40.15 -0.67 6.69
N ALA A 201 39.55 -0.02 5.68
CA ALA A 201 40.29 0.51 4.53
C ALA A 201 41.30 1.58 4.96
N ILE A 202 40.94 2.50 5.85
CA ILE A 202 41.84 3.50 6.44
C ILE A 202 42.97 2.83 7.23
N TYR A 203 42.63 1.83 8.04
CA TYR A 203 43.64 1.11 8.84
C TYR A 203 44.61 0.33 7.96
N SER A 204 44.13 -0.32 6.91
CA SER A 204 44.98 -1.02 5.93
C SER A 204 45.96 -0.09 5.21
N ASN A 205 45.60 1.18 5.04
CA ASN A 205 46.40 2.20 4.33
C ASN A 205 47.14 3.15 5.28
N ARG A 206 47.24 2.82 6.57
CA ARG A 206 47.77 3.73 7.60
C ARG A 206 49.21 4.23 7.33
N GLU A 207 50.06 3.41 6.72
CA GLU A 207 51.44 3.81 6.36
C GLU A 207 51.47 4.85 5.25
N GLU A 208 50.70 4.63 4.17
CA GLU A 208 50.54 5.61 3.08
C GLU A 208 49.95 6.94 3.61
N ILE A 209 48.94 6.86 4.47
CA ILE A 209 48.34 8.02 5.11
C ILE A 209 49.35 8.77 5.99
N GLY A 210 50.18 8.03 6.72
CA GLY A 210 51.27 8.59 7.52
C GLY A 210 52.24 9.41 6.69
N ILE A 211 52.72 8.85 5.56
CA ILE A 211 53.61 9.53 4.62
C ILE A 211 52.91 10.77 4.02
N MET A 212 51.66 10.67 3.60
CA MET A 212 50.89 11.81 3.07
C MET A 212 50.79 12.97 4.09
N ARG A 213 50.60 12.65 5.37
CA ARG A 213 50.55 13.67 6.44
C ARG A 213 51.89 14.35 6.65
N LEU A 214 53.01 13.59 6.59
CA LEU A 214 54.35 14.15 6.73
C LEU A 214 54.69 15.13 5.58
N VAL A 215 54.18 14.88 4.37
CA VAL A 215 54.37 15.78 3.22
C VAL A 215 53.35 16.93 3.22
N GLY A 216 52.45 17.02 4.22
CA GLY A 216 51.50 18.14 4.36
C GLY A 216 50.18 17.99 3.57
N ALA A 217 49.80 16.76 3.20
CA ALA A 217 48.53 16.54 2.52
C ALA A 217 47.34 16.96 3.38
N SER A 218 46.34 17.62 2.77
CA SER A 218 45.13 18.03 3.46
C SER A 218 44.24 16.84 3.85
N ASN A 219 43.46 16.99 4.93
CA ASN A 219 42.51 15.96 5.36
C ASN A 219 41.49 15.60 4.27
N PHE A 220 41.12 16.56 3.40
CA PHE A 220 40.25 16.32 2.27
C PHE A 220 40.87 15.37 1.23
N PHE A 221 42.16 15.52 0.98
CA PHE A 221 42.87 14.62 0.08
C PHE A 221 43.02 13.21 0.66
N ILE A 222 43.26 13.09 1.97
CA ILE A 222 43.39 11.82 2.68
C ILE A 222 42.06 11.07 2.76
N ASN A 223 40.98 11.75 3.13
CA ASN A 223 39.65 11.16 3.35
C ASN A 223 38.81 11.07 2.08
N GLY A 224 39.07 11.89 1.05
CA GLY A 224 38.32 11.96 -0.20
C GLY A 224 38.11 10.61 -0.88
N PRO A 225 39.12 9.76 -1.04
CA PRO A 225 38.95 8.43 -1.66
C PRO A 225 37.92 7.54 -0.96
N TYR A 226 37.79 7.62 0.35
CA TYR A 226 36.81 6.84 1.13
C TYR A 226 35.36 7.35 0.96
N PHE A 227 35.19 8.66 0.77
CA PHE A 227 33.88 9.21 0.37
C PHE A 227 33.48 8.73 -1.02
N VAL A 228 34.43 8.70 -1.97
CA VAL A 228 34.18 8.15 -3.31
C VAL A 228 33.83 6.66 -3.23
N GLU A 229 34.51 5.90 -2.40
CA GLU A 229 34.21 4.48 -2.17
C GLU A 229 32.79 4.28 -1.64
N ALA A 230 32.33 5.07 -0.66
CA ALA A 230 30.98 5.03 -0.15
C ALA A 230 29.92 5.38 -1.23
N ILE A 231 30.21 6.35 -2.10
CA ILE A 231 29.35 6.71 -3.23
C ILE A 231 29.27 5.54 -4.22
N ILE A 232 30.39 4.88 -4.52
CA ILE A 232 30.42 3.70 -5.41
C ILE A 232 29.57 2.58 -4.83
N PHE A 233 29.68 2.28 -3.51
CA PHE A 233 28.82 1.29 -2.87
C PHE A 233 27.35 1.60 -3.03
N SER A 234 26.96 2.85 -2.79
CA SER A 234 25.56 3.29 -2.88
C SER A 234 25.01 3.22 -4.31
N ILE A 235 25.79 3.64 -5.30
CA ILE A 235 25.38 3.59 -6.73
C ILE A 235 25.25 2.14 -7.19
N LEU A 236 26.23 1.29 -6.88
CA LEU A 236 26.17 -0.13 -7.25
C LEU A 236 24.98 -0.81 -6.59
N ALA A 237 24.75 -0.56 -5.30
CA ALA A 237 23.62 -1.13 -4.59
C ALA A 237 22.29 -0.65 -5.17
N ALA A 238 22.16 0.62 -5.52
CA ALA A 238 20.94 1.16 -6.15
C ALA A 238 20.68 0.53 -7.52
N ILE A 239 21.70 0.43 -8.37
CA ILE A 239 21.55 -0.20 -9.70
C ILE A 239 21.16 -1.68 -9.55
N ILE A 240 21.88 -2.43 -8.72
CA ILE A 240 21.62 -3.86 -8.54
C ILE A 240 20.20 -4.07 -7.95
N SER A 241 19.81 -3.29 -6.95
CA SER A 241 18.48 -3.41 -6.35
C SER A 241 17.36 -3.10 -7.35
N LEU A 242 17.52 -2.10 -8.22
CA LEU A 242 16.56 -1.77 -9.28
C LEU A 242 16.50 -2.88 -10.35
N VAL A 243 17.63 -3.41 -10.77
CA VAL A 243 17.70 -4.51 -11.74
C VAL A 243 17.02 -5.77 -11.22
N ILE A 244 17.16 -6.05 -9.92
CA ILE A 244 16.48 -7.20 -9.29
C ILE A 244 14.98 -6.90 -9.08
N ALA A 245 14.61 -5.69 -8.67
CA ALA A 245 13.23 -5.32 -8.41
C ALA A 245 12.37 -5.25 -9.69
N ALA A 246 12.92 -4.79 -10.81
CA ALA A 246 12.18 -4.62 -12.06
C ALA A 246 11.47 -5.91 -12.55
N PRO A 247 12.12 -7.09 -12.65
CA PRO A 247 11.45 -8.32 -13.04
C PRO A 247 10.41 -8.78 -12.01
N PHE A 248 10.63 -8.54 -10.71
CA PHE A 248 9.63 -8.84 -9.68
C PHE A 248 8.35 -8.02 -9.87
N VAL A 249 8.47 -6.73 -10.17
CA VAL A 249 7.32 -5.87 -10.45
C VAL A 249 6.61 -6.33 -11.72
N SER A 250 7.36 -6.61 -12.79
CA SER A 250 6.79 -7.07 -14.06
C SER A 250 6.09 -8.42 -13.93
N PHE A 251 6.62 -9.33 -13.11
CA PHE A 251 6.01 -10.63 -12.85
C PHE A 251 4.78 -10.52 -11.95
N ALA A 252 4.78 -9.63 -10.97
CA ALA A 252 3.64 -9.41 -10.06
C ALA A 252 2.50 -8.64 -10.73
N SER A 253 2.81 -7.74 -11.68
CA SER A 253 1.85 -6.87 -12.36
C SER A 253 0.63 -7.61 -12.95
N PRO A 254 0.74 -8.69 -13.75
CA PRO A 254 -0.42 -9.38 -14.32
C PRO A 254 -1.31 -10.02 -13.23
N TYR A 255 -0.73 -10.50 -12.14
CA TYR A 255 -1.51 -11.04 -11.02
C TYR A 255 -2.29 -9.93 -10.31
N VAL A 256 -1.65 -8.78 -10.09
CA VAL A 256 -2.31 -7.62 -9.48
C VAL A 256 -3.42 -7.10 -10.39
N GLN A 257 -3.22 -7.02 -11.71
CA GLN A 257 -4.22 -6.59 -12.68
C GLN A 257 -5.44 -7.53 -12.76
N THR A 258 -5.25 -8.83 -12.54
CA THR A 258 -6.37 -9.80 -12.50
C THR A 258 -7.28 -9.55 -11.29
N PHE A 259 -6.72 -9.11 -10.18
CA PHE A 259 -7.49 -8.77 -8.97
C PHE A 259 -7.98 -7.30 -8.96
N ILE A 260 -7.34 -6.44 -9.75
CA ILE A 260 -7.61 -4.99 -9.80
C ILE A 260 -7.61 -4.55 -11.28
N PRO A 261 -8.75 -4.70 -11.99
CA PRO A 261 -8.85 -4.42 -13.44
C PRO A 261 -8.61 -2.95 -13.83
N GLU A 262 -8.61 -2.03 -12.87
CA GLU A 262 -8.56 -0.57 -13.10
C GLU A 262 -7.14 0.03 -13.07
N MET A 263 -6.09 -0.78 -12.99
CA MET A 263 -4.70 -0.31 -13.03
C MET A 263 -4.14 -0.15 -14.47
N ASN A 264 -4.99 0.23 -15.43
CA ASN A 264 -4.53 0.59 -16.78
C ASN A 264 -4.32 2.09 -16.93
#